data_de460a46b91a512a43abea46d3c6411b
#
_entry.id   de460a46b91a512a43abea46d3c6411b
#
_cell.length_a   1.000
_cell.length_b   1.000
_cell.length_c   1.000
_cell.angle_alpha   90.00
_cell.angle_beta   90.00
_cell.angle_gamma   90.00
#
_symmetry.space_group_name_H-M   'P 1'
#
loop_
_entity.id
_entity.type
_entity.pdbx_description
1 polymer ?
#
loop_
_entity_poly.entity_id
_entity_poly.type
_entity_poly.pdbx_seq_one_letter_code
_entity_poly.pdbx_strand_id
1 'polypeptide(L)'
;MIIGHGVDIVETARIKQMLGDHPERFLERCFTAGEQEDSKSSRRQLEHLAARFAAKEAVLKALGTGWSQGIGWTDIEVVRAENGKPSLSITGRAREIAAELGITAWHLSMS
;
A
#
# COMPACT_ATOMS: atom_id res chain seq x y z
N MET A 1 -1.88 -15.37 -4.31
CA MET A 1 -2.28 -14.99 -2.95
C MET A 1 -3.27 -13.83 -2.99
N ILE A 2 -4.36 -13.96 -2.28
CA ILE A 2 -5.36 -12.90 -2.20
C ILE A 2 -5.03 -12.01 -1.01
N ILE A 3 -4.88 -10.73 -1.26
CA ILE A 3 -4.59 -9.74 -0.23
C ILE A 3 -5.85 -8.91 -0.04
N GLY A 4 -6.39 -8.91 1.13
CA GLY A 4 -7.50 -8.11 1.58
C GLY A 4 -8.28 -7.29 0.57
N HIS A 5 -9.42 -6.85 0.94
CA HIS A 5 -10.24 -6.00 0.09
C HIS A 5 -11.03 -5.02 0.94
N GLY A 6 -11.39 -3.89 0.33
CA GLY A 6 -12.15 -2.87 1.01
C GLY A 6 -11.33 -2.05 1.99
N VAL A 7 -11.90 -0.93 2.40
CA VAL A 7 -11.37 -0.04 3.42
C VAL A 7 -12.48 0.23 4.39
N ASP A 8 -12.22 0.08 5.67
CA ASP A 8 -13.21 0.41 6.68
C ASP A 8 -12.95 1.80 7.28
N ILE A 9 -13.90 2.26 8.09
CA ILE A 9 -13.83 3.57 8.73
C ILE A 9 -12.62 3.68 9.66
N VAL A 10 -12.23 2.58 10.28
CA VAL A 10 -11.10 2.55 11.21
C VAL A 10 -9.80 2.90 10.50
N GLU A 11 -9.59 2.34 9.30
CA GLU A 11 -8.39 2.64 8.53
C GLU A 11 -8.35 4.09 8.08
N THR A 12 -9.48 4.65 7.67
CA THR A 12 -9.57 6.06 7.28
C THR A 12 -9.23 6.99 8.44
N ALA A 13 -9.77 6.74 9.63
CA ALA A 13 -9.48 7.50 10.82
C ALA A 13 -7.99 7.39 11.21
N ARG A 14 -7.42 6.20 11.07
CA ARG A 14 -6.01 5.94 11.35
C ARG A 14 -5.11 6.77 10.43
N ILE A 15 -5.41 6.80 9.14
CA ILE A 15 -4.64 7.59 8.18
C ILE A 15 -4.72 9.08 8.51
N LYS A 16 -5.91 9.58 8.82
CA LYS A 16 -6.10 10.97 9.20
C LYS A 16 -5.25 11.33 10.41
N GLN A 17 -5.19 10.45 11.40
CA GLN A 17 -4.36 10.64 12.59
C GLN A 17 -2.86 10.64 12.24
N MET A 18 -2.43 9.73 11.37
CA MET A 18 -1.03 9.62 10.96
C MET A 18 -0.55 10.80 10.12
N LEU A 19 -1.44 11.44 9.38
CA LEU A 19 -1.12 12.65 8.63
C LEU A 19 -0.73 13.80 9.58
N GLY A 20 -1.44 13.95 10.70
CA GLY A 20 -1.09 14.85 11.80
C GLY A 20 -0.59 16.22 11.38
N ASP A 21 0.49 16.67 12.06
CA ASP A 21 1.09 18.00 11.85
C ASP A 21 2.05 18.06 10.66
N HIS A 22 2.47 16.90 10.14
CA HIS A 22 3.46 16.83 9.07
C HIS A 22 3.00 15.87 7.96
N PRO A 23 1.90 16.22 7.25
CA PRO A 23 1.34 15.32 6.25
C PRO A 23 2.29 15.01 5.10
N GLU A 24 3.13 15.96 4.68
CA GLU A 24 4.08 15.72 3.59
C GLU A 24 5.09 14.64 3.96
N ARG A 25 5.57 14.64 5.19
CA ARG A 25 6.54 13.65 5.66
C ARG A 25 5.95 12.24 5.67
N PHE A 26 4.72 12.13 6.15
CA PHE A 26 4.02 10.86 6.16
C PHE A 26 3.81 10.33 4.74
N LEU A 27 3.34 11.18 3.85
CA LEU A 27 3.07 10.80 2.46
C LEU A 27 4.35 10.35 1.75
N GLU A 28 5.45 11.10 1.90
CA GLU A 28 6.72 10.73 1.27
C GLU A 28 7.28 9.42 1.81
N ARG A 29 7.11 9.18 3.10
CA ARG A 29 7.63 7.98 3.75
C ARG A 29 6.86 6.72 3.37
N CYS A 30 5.55 6.81 3.28
CA CYS A 30 4.68 5.64 3.17
C CYS A 30 4.15 5.37 1.77
N PHE A 31 4.17 6.36 0.90
CA PHE A 31 3.58 6.24 -0.44
C PHE A 31 4.55 6.67 -1.53
N THR A 32 4.52 5.97 -2.66
CA THR A 32 5.31 6.35 -3.81
C THR A 32 4.76 7.62 -4.46
N ALA A 33 5.56 8.25 -5.32
CA ALA A 33 5.10 9.41 -6.07
C ALA A 33 3.84 9.09 -6.89
N GLY A 34 3.79 7.90 -7.48
CA GLY A 34 2.62 7.47 -8.25
C GLY A 34 1.37 7.33 -7.39
N GLU A 35 1.50 6.74 -6.22
CA GLU A 35 0.38 6.61 -5.28
C GLU A 35 -0.12 7.97 -4.80
N GLN A 36 0.80 8.89 -4.50
CA GLN A 36 0.44 10.23 -4.07
C GLN A 36 -0.30 11.00 -5.17
N GLU A 37 0.19 10.92 -6.41
CA GLU A 37 -0.42 11.59 -7.54
C GLU A 37 -1.82 11.03 -7.82
N ASP A 38 -1.96 9.71 -7.78
CA ASP A 38 -3.24 9.04 -7.98
C ASP A 38 -4.26 9.44 -6.90
N SER A 39 -3.82 9.60 -5.66
CA SER A 39 -4.71 9.99 -4.56
C SER A 39 -5.18 11.45 -4.67
N LYS A 40 -4.34 12.34 -5.18
CA LYS A 40 -4.69 13.77 -5.33
C LYS A 40 -5.84 13.99 -6.29
N SER A 41 -6.00 13.11 -7.27
CA SER A 41 -7.09 13.22 -8.23
C SER A 41 -8.40 12.67 -7.72
N SER A 42 -8.42 12.06 -6.54
CA SER A 42 -9.59 11.45 -5.95
C SER A 42 -10.32 12.43 -5.02
N ARG A 43 -11.65 12.46 -5.12
CA ARG A 43 -12.50 13.23 -4.18
C ARG A 43 -12.43 12.66 -2.77
N ARG A 44 -12.07 11.36 -2.65
CA ARG A 44 -11.99 10.64 -1.38
C ARG A 44 -10.53 10.30 -1.10
N GLN A 45 -9.70 11.33 -1.03
CA GLN A 45 -8.26 11.15 -0.86
C GLN A 45 -7.90 10.31 0.36
N LEU A 46 -8.54 10.55 1.51
CA LEU A 46 -8.25 9.77 2.72
C LEU A 46 -8.60 8.30 2.56
N GLU A 47 -9.74 8.01 1.97
CA GLU A 47 -10.17 6.63 1.72
C GLU A 47 -9.24 5.96 0.72
N HIS A 48 -8.82 6.69 -0.30
CA HIS A 48 -7.89 6.22 -1.31
C HIS A 48 -6.54 5.83 -0.70
N LEU A 49 -5.99 6.70 0.14
CA LEU A 49 -4.74 6.44 0.85
C LEU A 49 -4.89 5.28 1.84
N ALA A 50 -6.01 5.22 2.55
CA ALA A 50 -6.27 4.16 3.52
C ALA A 50 -6.32 2.79 2.84
N ALA A 51 -6.93 2.70 1.66
CA ALA A 51 -6.98 1.46 0.89
C ALA A 51 -5.57 0.99 0.51
N ARG A 52 -4.72 1.91 0.06
CA ARG A 52 -3.35 1.59 -0.30
C ARG A 52 -2.52 1.19 0.91
N PHE A 53 -2.70 1.89 2.02
CA PHE A 53 -2.02 1.56 3.27
C PHE A 53 -2.39 0.15 3.75
N ALA A 54 -3.68 -0.18 3.72
CA ALA A 54 -4.17 -1.50 4.10
C ALA A 54 -3.60 -2.60 3.18
N ALA A 55 -3.50 -2.32 1.89
CA ALA A 55 -2.89 -3.25 0.93
C ALA A 55 -1.42 -3.52 1.28
N LYS A 56 -0.67 -2.47 1.63
CA LYS A 56 0.72 -2.61 2.03
C LYS A 56 0.85 -3.48 3.29
N GLU A 57 0.00 -3.24 4.29
CA GLU A 57 -0.01 -4.05 5.50
C GLU A 57 -0.35 -5.51 5.22
N ALA A 58 -1.29 -5.75 4.31
CA ALA A 58 -1.67 -7.11 3.92
C ALA A 58 -0.49 -7.85 3.26
N VAL A 59 0.27 -7.16 2.43
CA VAL A 59 1.49 -7.73 1.83
C VAL A 59 2.47 -8.13 2.92
N LEU A 60 2.69 -7.25 3.90
CA LEU A 60 3.62 -7.54 5.00
C LEU A 60 3.19 -8.73 5.83
N LYS A 61 1.89 -8.86 6.06
CA LYS A 61 1.35 -10.04 6.77
C LYS A 61 1.62 -11.31 5.97
N ALA A 62 1.45 -11.22 4.66
CA ALA A 62 1.72 -12.37 3.77
C ALA A 62 3.20 -12.75 3.78
N LEU A 63 4.08 -11.76 3.87
CA LEU A 63 5.53 -12.01 3.98
C LEU A 63 5.93 -12.49 5.38
N GLY A 64 5.11 -12.23 6.38
CA GLY A 64 5.38 -12.63 7.76
C GLY A 64 6.44 -11.78 8.46
N THR A 65 6.79 -10.63 7.91
CA THR A 65 7.91 -9.82 8.39
C THR A 65 7.51 -8.55 9.14
N GLY A 66 6.31 -8.02 8.89
CA GLY A 66 6.00 -6.66 9.28
C GLY A 66 7.00 -5.72 8.61
N TRP A 67 7.25 -4.56 9.19
CA TRP A 67 8.18 -3.55 8.66
C TRP A 67 9.62 -3.81 9.15
N SER A 68 10.04 -5.05 9.15
CA SER A 68 11.39 -5.44 9.56
C SER A 68 12.18 -5.94 8.36
N GLN A 69 13.42 -6.34 8.58
CA GLN A 69 14.31 -6.94 7.58
C GLN A 69 14.61 -6.02 6.39
N GLY A 70 14.59 -4.71 6.61
CA GLY A 70 14.97 -3.74 5.60
C GLY A 70 13.87 -3.38 4.61
N ILE A 71 12.64 -3.80 4.85
CA ILE A 71 11.51 -3.46 3.98
C ILE A 71 11.09 -2.00 4.20
N GLY A 72 11.00 -1.24 3.10
CA GLY A 72 10.46 0.11 3.13
C GLY A 72 9.02 0.15 2.64
N TRP A 73 8.28 1.15 3.09
CA TRP A 73 6.87 1.33 2.70
C TRP A 73 6.70 1.46 1.19
N THR A 74 7.66 2.09 0.52
CA THR A 74 7.62 2.31 -0.93
C THR A 74 8.07 1.10 -1.74
N ASP A 75 8.51 0.03 -1.09
CA ASP A 75 8.79 -1.23 -1.77
C ASP A 75 7.49 -1.89 -2.27
N ILE A 76 6.38 -1.49 -1.71
CA ILE A 76 5.06 -2.00 -2.06
C ILE A 76 4.26 -0.84 -2.62
N GLU A 77 3.90 -0.93 -3.90
CA GLU A 77 3.13 0.12 -4.57
C GLU A 77 1.85 -0.43 -5.15
N VAL A 78 0.75 0.27 -4.93
CA VAL A 78 -0.50 -0.01 -5.62
C VAL A 78 -0.50 0.83 -6.90
N VAL A 79 -0.56 0.15 -8.04
CA VAL A 79 -0.54 0.79 -9.36
C VAL A 79 -1.90 0.62 -10.00
N ARG A 80 -2.36 1.66 -10.66
CA ARG A 80 -3.61 1.58 -11.42
C ARG A 80 -3.27 1.25 -12.87
N ALA A 81 -3.81 0.13 -13.37
CA ALA A 81 -3.66 -0.27 -14.76
C ALA A 81 -4.50 0.63 -15.68
N GLU A 82 -4.26 0.57 -16.99
CA GLU A 82 -5.01 1.36 -17.98
C GLU A 82 -6.52 1.12 -17.91
N ASN A 83 -6.93 -0.10 -17.56
CA ASN A 83 -8.35 -0.43 -17.41
C ASN A 83 -8.94 0.03 -16.06
N GLY A 84 -8.16 0.76 -15.26
CA GLY A 84 -8.58 1.26 -13.96
C GLY A 84 -8.46 0.27 -12.81
N LYS A 85 -8.08 -0.97 -13.07
CA LYS A 85 -7.94 -1.98 -12.01
C LYS A 85 -6.64 -1.78 -11.23
N PRO A 86 -6.70 -1.87 -9.89
CA PRO A 86 -5.49 -1.78 -9.09
C PRO A 86 -4.67 -3.07 -9.19
N SER A 87 -3.36 -2.94 -9.13
CA SER A 87 -2.44 -4.08 -9.06
C SER A 87 -1.28 -3.72 -8.13
N LEU A 88 -0.50 -4.71 -7.75
CA LEU A 88 0.64 -4.52 -6.86
C LEU A 88 1.95 -4.57 -7.64
N SER A 89 2.84 -3.64 -7.34
CA SER A 89 4.22 -3.66 -7.79
C SER A 89 5.09 -3.82 -6.54
N ILE A 90 5.81 -4.92 -6.45
CA ILE A 90 6.67 -5.23 -5.31
C ILE A 90 8.12 -5.12 -5.77
N THR A 91 8.89 -4.29 -5.06
CA THR A 91 10.29 -4.02 -5.40
C THR A 91 11.17 -4.13 -4.16
N GLY A 92 12.46 -3.90 -4.33
CA GLY A 92 13.41 -3.82 -3.24
C GLY A 92 13.47 -5.06 -2.36
N ARG A 93 13.64 -4.87 -1.08
CA ARG A 93 13.76 -5.96 -0.12
C ARG A 93 12.51 -6.81 0.00
N ALA A 94 11.33 -6.18 -0.14
CA ALA A 94 10.07 -6.92 -0.13
C ALA A 94 10.02 -7.94 -1.27
N ARG A 95 10.51 -7.58 -2.46
CA ARG A 95 10.58 -8.48 -3.60
C ARG A 95 11.52 -9.66 -3.33
N GLU A 96 12.67 -9.40 -2.74
CA GLU A 96 13.63 -10.45 -2.41
C GLU A 96 13.02 -11.47 -1.44
N ILE A 97 12.35 -11.00 -0.40
CA ILE A 97 11.72 -11.87 0.58
C ILE A 97 10.59 -12.68 -0.06
N ALA A 98 9.77 -12.05 -0.90
CA ALA A 98 8.71 -12.74 -1.61
C ALA A 98 9.27 -13.88 -2.47
N ALA A 99 10.39 -13.63 -3.16
CA ALA A 99 11.05 -14.64 -3.98
C ALA A 99 11.55 -15.81 -3.12
N GLU A 100 12.16 -15.53 -1.96
CA GLU A 100 12.63 -16.55 -1.03
C GLU A 100 11.48 -17.43 -0.53
N LEU A 101 10.29 -16.85 -0.37
CA LEU A 101 9.10 -17.58 0.08
C LEU A 101 8.37 -18.29 -1.05
N GLY A 102 8.83 -18.13 -2.30
CA GLY A 102 8.21 -18.75 -3.46
C GLY A 102 6.91 -18.08 -3.91
N ILE A 103 6.70 -16.83 -3.52
CA ILE A 103 5.51 -16.08 -3.93
C ILE A 103 5.74 -15.57 -5.35
N THR A 104 4.90 -16.03 -6.28
CA THR A 104 5.05 -15.69 -7.70
C THR A 104 3.96 -14.77 -8.22
N ALA A 105 2.87 -14.60 -7.49
CA ALA A 105 1.75 -13.77 -7.92
C ALA A 105 1.06 -13.12 -6.73
N TRP A 106 0.52 -11.95 -6.97
CA TRP A 106 -0.24 -11.18 -5.99
C TRP A 106 -1.59 -10.84 -6.57
N HIS A 107 -2.62 -10.98 -5.76
CA HIS A 107 -3.97 -10.59 -6.14
C HIS A 107 -4.48 -9.52 -5.20
N LEU A 108 -5.00 -8.44 -5.76
CA LEU A 108 -5.49 -7.30 -4.99
C LEU A 108 -6.94 -7.03 -5.34
N SER A 109 -7.77 -6.91 -4.31
CA SER A 109 -9.16 -6.50 -4.44
C SER A 109 -9.39 -5.29 -3.55
N MET A 110 -9.90 -4.21 -4.14
CA MET A 110 -10.18 -2.97 -3.42
C MET A 110 -11.57 -2.47 -3.79
N SER A 111 -12.31 -2.04 -2.79
CA SER A 111 -13.62 -1.44 -2.99
C SER A 111 -13.57 0.07 -3.09
#